data_ca575ca9d06e29d16c3146ee9629753a
#
_entry.id   ca575ca9d06e29d16c3146ee9629753a
#
_cell.length_a   1.000
_cell.length_b   1.000
_cell.length_c   1.000
_cell.angle_alpha   90.00
_cell.angle_beta   90.00
_cell.angle_gamma   90.00
#
_symmetry.space_group_name_H-M   'P 1'
#
loop_
_entity.id
_entity.type
_entity.pdbx_description
1 polymer ?
#
loop_
_entity_poly.entity_id
_entity_poly.type
_entity_poly.pdbx_seq_one_letter_code
_entity_poly.pdbx_strand_id
1 'polypeptide(L)'
;MGGNVFDSTAPIKKEHIKPTLLEFFKQFKTIFPKAEPFFREMKTLGSVGKKDYSGDIDLALAGSSFDNLEDWGLDEKHVQDLFVGFKKRARTSSDDQLMKRAVIVAIAQKIAEADTEIIADVKGSSAGALFLLFPQYDENNEVVGQNVQIDVNVGDVDWLQFAYHSATYSGNVKGLHRTQLLVSLFSHKGYTFSHNYGVKSKESQEIVANTPQQAIDLLNKSYDLNLDRDTICLLYTSDAADEGLG
;
A
#
# COMPACT_ATOMS: atom_id res chain seq x y z
N MET A 1 -7.69 2.42 7.38
CA MET A 1 -7.79 1.66 8.64
C MET A 1 -6.46 0.94 8.74
N GLY A 2 -5.49 1.58 9.38
CA GLY A 2 -4.16 1.02 9.50
C GLY A 2 -4.03 0.20 10.78
N GLY A 3 -3.14 -0.80 10.77
CA GLY A 3 -2.63 -1.44 11.97
C GLY A 3 -3.50 -2.51 12.63
N ASN A 4 -4.49 -3.08 11.93
CA ASN A 4 -5.45 -4.03 12.56
C ASN A 4 -5.31 -5.49 12.07
N VAL A 5 -4.25 -5.84 11.35
CA VAL A 5 -4.03 -7.22 10.91
C VAL A 5 -3.43 -8.06 12.05
N PHE A 6 -2.63 -7.42 12.91
CA PHE A 6 -2.00 -8.06 14.07
C PHE A 6 -2.51 -7.45 15.38
N ASP A 7 -2.83 -8.27 16.37
CA ASP A 7 -3.34 -7.83 17.67
C ASP A 7 -2.29 -7.13 18.56
N SER A 8 -0.99 -7.27 18.24
CA SER A 8 0.13 -6.81 19.07
C SER A 8 0.85 -5.58 18.50
N THR A 9 0.15 -4.73 17.74
CA THR A 9 0.73 -3.52 17.15
C THR A 9 0.56 -2.30 18.07
N ALA A 10 1.53 -1.38 18.01
CA ALA A 10 1.45 -0.07 18.62
C ALA A 10 1.84 1.02 17.60
N PRO A 11 1.28 2.24 17.72
CA PRO A 11 1.70 3.36 16.89
C PRO A 11 3.21 3.61 17.03
N ILE A 12 3.86 3.89 15.91
CA ILE A 12 5.28 4.21 15.87
C ILE A 12 5.52 5.71 15.90
N LYS A 13 6.48 6.17 16.72
CA LYS A 13 6.92 7.55 16.73
C LYS A 13 7.66 7.90 15.45
N LYS A 14 7.57 9.16 15.04
CA LYS A 14 8.22 9.67 13.83
C LYS A 14 9.74 9.42 13.83
N GLU A 15 10.41 9.68 14.95
CA GLU A 15 11.84 9.45 15.13
C GLU A 15 12.25 7.98 15.02
N HIS A 16 11.37 7.05 15.39
CA HIS A 16 11.63 5.61 15.35
C HIS A 16 11.41 4.99 13.95
N ILE A 17 10.73 5.67 13.01
CA ILE A 17 10.43 5.11 11.68
C ILE A 17 11.70 4.77 10.92
N LYS A 18 12.66 5.70 10.87
CA LYS A 18 13.90 5.50 10.11
C LYS A 18 14.76 4.36 10.66
N PRO A 19 15.09 4.30 11.96
CA PRO A 19 15.86 3.17 12.50
C PRO A 19 15.13 1.83 12.34
N THR A 20 13.81 1.79 12.56
CA THR A 20 12.99 0.59 12.35
C THR A 20 13.06 0.10 10.90
N LEU A 21 12.91 0.99 9.92
CA LEU A 21 13.00 0.63 8.51
C LEU A 21 14.42 0.19 8.11
N LEU A 22 15.46 0.79 8.67
CA LEU A 22 16.83 0.37 8.39
C LEU A 22 17.09 -1.06 8.85
N GLU A 23 16.65 -1.43 10.07
CA GLU A 23 16.82 -2.79 10.57
C GLU A 23 15.89 -3.77 9.84
N PHE A 24 14.65 -3.35 9.53
CA PHE A 24 13.74 -4.13 8.69
C PHE A 24 14.37 -4.48 7.34
N PHE A 25 14.89 -3.51 6.60
CA PHE A 25 15.50 -3.77 5.29
C PHE A 25 16.77 -4.61 5.39
N LYS A 26 17.55 -4.49 6.46
CA LYS A 26 18.70 -5.33 6.71
C LYS A 26 18.29 -6.81 6.85
N GLN A 27 17.26 -7.10 7.65
CA GLN A 27 16.76 -8.46 7.81
C GLN A 27 16.05 -8.96 6.55
N PHE A 28 15.27 -8.10 5.88
CA PHE A 28 14.61 -8.43 4.62
C PHE A 28 15.61 -8.82 3.52
N LYS A 29 16.78 -8.14 3.48
CA LYS A 29 17.89 -8.48 2.59
C LYS A 29 18.49 -9.86 2.89
N THR A 30 18.51 -10.33 4.13
CA THR A 30 19.01 -11.68 4.43
C THR A 30 18.12 -12.75 3.82
N ILE A 31 16.81 -12.51 3.75
CA ILE A 31 15.83 -13.41 3.14
C ILE A 31 15.88 -13.32 1.60
N PHE A 32 16.00 -12.10 1.08
CA PHE A 32 15.91 -11.78 -0.36
C PHE A 32 17.13 -10.99 -0.87
N PRO A 33 18.34 -11.57 -0.88
CA PRO A 33 19.57 -10.82 -1.17
C PRO A 33 19.62 -10.23 -2.59
N LYS A 34 19.00 -10.87 -3.58
CA LYS A 34 18.96 -10.38 -4.96
C LYS A 34 17.91 -9.28 -5.17
N ALA A 35 16.89 -9.20 -4.30
CA ALA A 35 15.84 -8.20 -4.38
C ALA A 35 16.21 -6.86 -3.69
N GLU A 36 17.43 -6.72 -3.14
CA GLU A 36 17.89 -5.48 -2.46
C GLU A 36 17.65 -4.20 -3.27
N PRO A 37 17.89 -4.14 -4.60
CA PRO A 37 17.64 -2.94 -5.38
C PRO A 37 16.19 -2.43 -5.26
N PHE A 38 15.22 -3.35 -5.23
CA PHE A 38 13.81 -3.00 -5.13
C PHE A 38 13.45 -2.38 -3.77
N PHE A 39 14.10 -2.84 -2.68
CA PHE A 39 13.84 -2.29 -1.34
C PHE A 39 14.34 -0.86 -1.19
N ARG A 40 15.45 -0.51 -1.84
CA ARG A 40 16.01 0.84 -1.83
C ARG A 40 15.10 1.85 -2.54
N GLU A 41 14.29 1.38 -3.47
CA GLU A 41 13.36 2.21 -4.23
C GLU A 41 11.98 2.31 -3.60
N MET A 42 11.68 1.55 -2.54
CA MET A 42 10.42 1.64 -1.83
C MET A 42 10.16 3.06 -1.33
N LYS A 43 8.92 3.51 -1.44
CA LYS A 43 8.46 4.82 -0.96
C LYS A 43 7.49 4.64 0.18
N THR A 44 7.58 5.51 1.18
CA THR A 44 6.55 5.57 2.21
C THR A 44 5.26 6.17 1.65
N LEU A 45 4.13 5.64 2.10
CA LEU A 45 2.80 6.07 1.70
C LEU A 45 2.04 6.71 2.87
N GLY A 46 0.90 7.28 2.58
CA GLY A 46 -0.03 7.76 3.60
C GLY A 46 0.54 8.83 4.53
N SER A 47 0.36 8.63 5.82
CA SER A 47 0.77 9.57 6.87
C SER A 47 2.14 9.26 7.49
N VAL A 48 2.85 8.24 6.99
CA VAL A 48 4.14 7.79 7.54
C VAL A 48 5.14 8.95 7.58
N GLY A 49 5.65 9.25 8.77
CA GLY A 49 6.63 10.32 8.99
C GLY A 49 6.12 11.76 8.86
N LYS A 50 4.82 11.97 8.57
CA LYS A 50 4.19 13.29 8.45
C LYS A 50 3.60 13.82 9.76
N LYS A 51 3.36 12.94 10.72
CA LYS A 51 2.82 13.23 12.06
C LYS A 51 3.77 12.65 13.10
N ASP A 52 3.60 13.07 14.36
CA ASP A 52 4.42 12.58 15.48
C ASP A 52 4.30 11.07 15.69
N TYR A 53 3.13 10.51 15.35
CA TYR A 53 2.87 9.08 15.40
C TYR A 53 2.18 8.60 14.12
N SER A 54 2.58 7.42 13.64
CA SER A 54 1.90 6.67 12.59
C SER A 54 1.33 5.38 13.18
N GLY A 55 0.11 4.97 12.77
CA GLY A 55 -0.50 3.72 13.23
C GLY A 55 0.19 2.48 12.69
N ASP A 56 0.73 2.60 11.49
CA ASP A 56 1.42 1.59 10.70
C ASP A 56 2.45 2.26 9.80
N ILE A 57 3.23 1.44 9.09
CA ILE A 57 4.16 1.89 8.04
C ILE A 57 3.68 1.32 6.71
N ASP A 58 3.07 2.16 5.88
CA ASP A 58 2.73 1.82 4.50
C ASP A 58 3.92 2.07 3.57
N LEU A 59 4.29 1.06 2.77
CA LEU A 59 5.34 1.12 1.76
C LEU A 59 4.77 0.82 0.37
N ALA A 60 5.29 1.49 -0.65
CA ALA A 60 5.05 1.19 -2.05
C ALA A 60 6.23 0.42 -2.63
N LEU A 61 5.95 -0.72 -3.24
CA LEU A 61 6.88 -1.52 -4.02
C LEU A 61 6.42 -1.54 -5.49
N ALA A 62 7.33 -1.25 -6.41
CA ALA A 62 7.02 -1.28 -7.83
C ALA A 62 6.56 -2.69 -8.27
N GLY A 63 5.46 -2.76 -9.01
CA GLY A 63 4.92 -4.03 -9.51
C GLY A 63 5.90 -4.78 -10.42
N SER A 64 6.73 -4.05 -11.18
CA SER A 64 7.79 -4.62 -12.01
C SER A 64 8.87 -5.38 -11.23
N SER A 65 8.97 -5.18 -9.92
CA SER A 65 9.87 -5.99 -9.08
C SER A 65 9.51 -7.48 -9.06
N PHE A 66 8.32 -7.85 -9.53
CA PHE A 66 7.85 -9.24 -9.61
C PHE A 66 8.01 -9.86 -11.01
N ASP A 67 8.58 -9.14 -11.98
CA ASP A 67 8.78 -9.63 -13.34
C ASP A 67 9.77 -10.79 -13.39
N ASN A 68 10.68 -10.87 -12.40
CA ASN A 68 11.64 -11.95 -12.26
C ASN A 68 11.56 -12.58 -10.86
N LEU A 69 10.99 -13.78 -10.77
CA LEU A 69 10.83 -14.52 -9.51
C LEU A 69 12.17 -14.94 -8.89
N GLU A 70 13.22 -15.08 -9.71
CA GLU A 70 14.57 -15.46 -9.24
C GLU A 70 15.17 -14.40 -8.31
N ASP A 71 14.86 -13.12 -8.52
CA ASP A 71 15.34 -12.05 -7.66
C ASP A 71 14.81 -12.19 -6.22
N TRP A 72 13.64 -12.80 -6.09
CA TRP A 72 13.01 -13.13 -4.80
C TRP A 72 13.35 -14.54 -4.32
N GLY A 73 14.12 -15.30 -5.11
CA GLY A 73 14.45 -16.69 -4.82
C GLY A 73 13.20 -17.56 -4.64
N LEU A 74 12.16 -17.31 -5.44
CA LEU A 74 10.91 -18.05 -5.43
C LEU A 74 10.94 -19.18 -6.45
N ASP A 75 10.32 -20.30 -6.09
CA ASP A 75 10.07 -21.42 -6.99
C ASP A 75 8.91 -21.10 -7.93
N GLU A 76 9.16 -21.11 -9.24
CA GLU A 76 8.16 -20.79 -10.26
C GLU A 76 6.95 -21.75 -10.19
N LYS A 77 7.21 -23.04 -9.98
CA LYS A 77 6.15 -24.05 -9.86
C LYS A 77 5.25 -23.77 -8.66
N HIS A 78 5.85 -23.42 -7.51
CA HIS A 78 5.10 -23.08 -6.32
C HIS A 78 4.21 -21.84 -6.54
N VAL A 79 4.74 -20.79 -7.15
CA VAL A 79 3.96 -19.59 -7.50
C VAL A 79 2.83 -19.93 -8.46
N GLN A 80 3.09 -20.79 -9.47
CA GLN A 80 2.08 -21.24 -10.42
C GLN A 80 0.98 -22.06 -9.74
N ASP A 81 1.30 -22.92 -8.78
CA ASP A 81 0.32 -23.70 -8.01
C ASP A 81 -0.60 -22.78 -7.17
N LEU A 82 -0.02 -21.73 -6.55
CA LEU A 82 -0.79 -20.70 -5.84
C LEU A 82 -1.73 -19.94 -6.80
N PHE A 83 -1.22 -19.53 -7.97
CA PHE A 83 -2.01 -18.85 -8.99
C PHE A 83 -3.21 -19.70 -9.44
N VAL A 84 -2.99 -20.97 -9.76
CA VAL A 84 -4.07 -21.91 -10.14
C VAL A 84 -5.08 -22.05 -9.00
N GLY A 85 -4.62 -22.12 -7.76
CA GLY A 85 -5.47 -22.15 -6.58
C GLY A 85 -6.33 -20.90 -6.42
N PHE A 86 -5.80 -19.72 -6.69
CA PHE A 86 -6.57 -18.45 -6.71
C PHE A 86 -7.54 -18.40 -7.87
N LYS A 87 -7.11 -18.80 -9.07
CA LYS A 87 -7.95 -18.78 -10.29
C LYS A 87 -9.22 -19.61 -10.14
N LYS A 88 -9.13 -20.76 -9.50
CA LYS A 88 -10.31 -21.64 -9.22
C LYS A 88 -11.38 -20.96 -8.34
N ARG A 89 -11.00 -19.99 -7.53
CA ARG A 89 -11.87 -19.30 -6.55
C ARG A 89 -12.25 -17.89 -6.97
N ALA A 90 -11.52 -17.31 -7.92
CA ALA A 90 -11.74 -15.94 -8.36
C ALA A 90 -12.97 -15.85 -9.27
N ARG A 91 -13.74 -14.75 -9.09
CA ARG A 91 -14.91 -14.45 -9.94
C ARG A 91 -14.67 -13.27 -10.87
N THR A 92 -13.89 -12.28 -10.45
CA THR A 92 -13.76 -10.97 -11.13
C THR A 92 -12.33 -10.44 -11.23
N SER A 93 -11.34 -11.15 -10.68
CA SER A 93 -9.93 -10.73 -10.74
C SER A 93 -9.31 -11.15 -12.07
N SER A 94 -8.48 -10.30 -12.67
CA SER A 94 -7.69 -10.65 -13.84
C SER A 94 -6.58 -11.65 -13.50
N ASP A 95 -6.05 -12.34 -14.50
CA ASP A 95 -4.94 -13.27 -14.33
C ASP A 95 -3.69 -12.56 -13.77
N ASP A 96 -3.43 -11.33 -14.22
CA ASP A 96 -2.36 -10.50 -13.71
C ASP A 96 -2.50 -10.19 -12.20
N GLN A 97 -3.71 -9.81 -11.76
CA GLN A 97 -3.99 -9.60 -10.34
C GLN A 97 -3.81 -10.88 -9.51
N LEU A 98 -4.21 -12.03 -10.06
CA LEU A 98 -4.07 -13.31 -9.38
C LEU A 98 -2.62 -13.78 -9.32
N MET A 99 -1.84 -13.57 -10.38
CA MET A 99 -0.40 -13.86 -10.40
C MET A 99 0.33 -13.02 -9.36
N LYS A 100 0.07 -11.71 -9.34
CA LYS A 100 0.63 -10.82 -8.32
C LYS A 100 0.33 -11.27 -6.90
N ARG A 101 -0.92 -11.70 -6.62
CA ARG A 101 -1.29 -12.27 -5.32
C ARG A 101 -0.52 -13.54 -5.01
N ALA A 102 -0.29 -14.42 -6.00
CA ALA A 102 0.47 -15.63 -5.84
C ALA A 102 1.92 -15.33 -5.43
N VAL A 103 2.56 -14.35 -6.07
CA VAL A 103 3.91 -13.90 -5.71
C VAL A 103 3.96 -13.34 -4.29
N ILE A 104 3.02 -12.46 -3.92
CA ILE A 104 2.93 -11.87 -2.57
C ILE A 104 2.82 -12.97 -1.51
N VAL A 105 1.96 -13.97 -1.75
CA VAL A 105 1.78 -15.08 -0.79
C VAL A 105 3.04 -15.95 -0.71
N ALA A 106 3.71 -16.23 -1.83
CA ALA A 106 4.97 -16.98 -1.83
C ALA A 106 6.08 -16.22 -1.05
N ILE A 107 6.16 -14.90 -1.19
CA ILE A 107 7.05 -14.05 -0.40
C ILE A 107 6.70 -14.14 1.09
N ALA A 108 5.41 -14.02 1.45
CA ALA A 108 4.95 -14.10 2.84
C ALA A 108 5.29 -15.46 3.47
N GLN A 109 5.11 -16.56 2.74
CA GLN A 109 5.48 -17.89 3.20
C GLN A 109 6.98 -18.03 3.43
N LYS A 110 7.81 -17.52 2.49
CA LYS A 110 9.27 -17.54 2.64
C LYS A 110 9.75 -16.72 3.83
N ILE A 111 9.11 -15.59 4.13
CA ILE A 111 9.39 -14.81 5.34
C ILE A 111 9.02 -15.62 6.59
N ALA A 112 7.85 -16.28 6.60
CA ALA A 112 7.38 -17.05 7.74
C ALA A 112 8.27 -18.29 8.04
N GLU A 113 9.03 -18.76 7.06
CA GLU A 113 9.98 -19.87 7.19
C GLU A 113 11.40 -19.39 7.57
N ALA A 114 11.68 -18.10 7.47
CA ALA A 114 13.00 -17.54 7.74
C ALA A 114 13.23 -17.29 9.24
N ASP A 115 14.46 -17.47 9.68
CA ASP A 115 14.88 -17.15 11.06
C ASP A 115 15.20 -15.65 11.19
N THR A 116 14.14 -14.84 11.29
CA THR A 116 14.20 -13.38 11.42
C THR A 116 13.11 -12.89 12.37
N GLU A 117 13.18 -11.61 12.78
CA GLU A 117 12.14 -10.97 13.60
C GLU A 117 10.91 -10.53 12.78
N ILE A 118 10.96 -10.66 11.43
CA ILE A 118 9.85 -10.31 10.57
C ILE A 118 8.80 -11.41 10.61
N ILE A 119 7.59 -11.06 11.05
CA ILE A 119 6.45 -11.98 11.06
C ILE A 119 5.51 -11.60 9.92
N ALA A 120 5.21 -12.54 9.02
CA ALA A 120 4.29 -12.33 7.92
C ALA A 120 2.89 -12.92 8.20
N ASP A 121 1.83 -12.16 7.92
CA ASP A 121 0.49 -12.73 7.82
C ASP A 121 0.26 -13.31 6.42
N VAL A 122 0.58 -14.58 6.24
CA VAL A 122 0.44 -15.29 4.96
C VAL A 122 -1.01 -15.28 4.47
N LYS A 123 -1.99 -15.43 5.37
CA LYS A 123 -3.40 -15.47 5.01
C LYS A 123 -3.93 -14.10 4.59
N GLY A 124 -3.65 -13.06 5.37
CA GLY A 124 -4.03 -11.68 5.07
C GLY A 124 -3.37 -11.18 3.80
N SER A 125 -2.11 -11.55 3.56
CA SER A 125 -1.34 -11.16 2.37
C SER A 125 -1.98 -11.62 1.05
N SER A 126 -2.86 -12.61 1.08
CA SER A 126 -3.65 -13.02 -0.09
C SER A 126 -4.60 -11.92 -0.62
N ALA A 127 -4.82 -10.83 0.13
CA ALA A 127 -5.64 -9.70 -0.31
C ALA A 127 -4.96 -8.79 -1.34
N GLY A 128 -3.63 -8.91 -1.54
CA GLY A 128 -2.87 -8.18 -2.57
C GLY A 128 -1.90 -7.13 -2.03
N ALA A 129 -1.66 -7.13 -0.72
CA ALA A 129 -0.55 -6.43 -0.05
C ALA A 129 0.16 -7.41 0.88
N LEU A 130 1.44 -7.19 1.15
CA LEU A 130 2.20 -8.01 2.09
C LEU A 130 2.08 -7.38 3.48
N PHE A 131 1.49 -8.11 4.43
CA PHE A 131 1.29 -7.65 5.80
C PHE A 131 2.34 -8.27 6.71
N LEU A 132 3.10 -7.41 7.36
CA LEU A 132 4.25 -7.77 8.19
C LEU A 132 4.14 -7.13 9.57
N LEU A 133 4.64 -7.82 10.58
CA LEU A 133 4.85 -7.30 11.93
C LEU A 133 6.35 -7.27 12.19
N PHE A 134 6.84 -6.16 12.76
CA PHE A 134 8.25 -5.98 13.05
C PHE A 134 8.48 -5.21 14.35
N PRO A 135 9.52 -5.49 15.14
CA PRO A 135 9.87 -4.70 16.33
C PRO A 135 10.18 -3.25 15.97
N GLN A 136 9.78 -2.33 16.83
CA GLN A 136 10.17 -0.92 16.71
C GLN A 136 11.57 -0.71 17.30
N TYR A 137 12.39 0.09 16.61
CA TYR A 137 13.74 0.48 17.02
C TYR A 137 13.80 1.98 17.25
N ASP A 138 14.52 2.40 18.29
CA ASP A 138 14.77 3.79 18.59
C ASP A 138 15.99 4.35 17.83
N GLU A 139 16.33 5.62 18.08
CA GLU A 139 17.46 6.31 17.45
C GLU A 139 18.84 5.71 17.82
N ASN A 140 18.92 4.96 18.93
CA ASN A 140 20.12 4.22 19.35
C ASN A 140 20.18 2.82 18.73
N ASN A 141 19.21 2.47 17.89
CA ASN A 141 19.04 1.14 17.30
C ASN A 141 18.77 0.05 18.37
N GLU A 142 18.06 0.43 19.44
CA GLU A 142 17.59 -0.49 20.48
C GLU A 142 16.11 -0.80 20.31
N VAL A 143 15.72 -2.04 20.62
CA VAL A 143 14.31 -2.48 20.55
C VAL A 143 13.47 -1.77 21.61
N VAL A 144 12.40 -1.12 21.22
CA VAL A 144 11.52 -0.34 22.12
C VAL A 144 10.54 -1.21 22.90
N GLY A 145 10.48 -2.53 22.62
CA GLY A 145 9.56 -3.47 23.27
C GLY A 145 8.12 -3.42 22.72
N GLN A 146 7.91 -2.76 21.58
CA GLN A 146 6.64 -2.67 20.85
C GLN A 146 6.85 -3.08 19.40
N ASN A 147 5.80 -3.57 18.74
CA ASN A 147 5.82 -3.91 17.33
C ASN A 147 5.01 -2.90 16.51
N VAL A 148 5.38 -2.75 15.25
CA VAL A 148 4.64 -1.97 14.25
C VAL A 148 4.22 -2.89 13.10
N GLN A 149 3.06 -2.63 12.52
CA GLN A 149 2.64 -3.24 11.27
C GLN A 149 3.32 -2.52 10.10
N ILE A 150 3.86 -3.30 9.15
CA ILE A 150 4.43 -2.80 7.89
C ILE A 150 3.62 -3.41 6.75
N ASP A 151 2.98 -2.55 5.97
CA ASP A 151 2.15 -2.93 4.84
C ASP A 151 2.91 -2.62 3.54
N VAL A 152 3.34 -3.65 2.80
CA VAL A 152 3.99 -3.46 1.50
C VAL A 152 2.93 -3.57 0.40
N ASN A 153 2.54 -2.43 -0.12
CA ASN A 153 1.60 -2.29 -1.22
C ASN A 153 2.36 -2.39 -2.55
N VAL A 154 1.92 -3.28 -3.45
CA VAL A 154 2.62 -3.57 -4.70
C VAL A 154 1.82 -3.03 -5.88
N GLY A 155 2.44 -2.18 -6.73
CA GLY A 155 1.74 -1.60 -7.86
C GLY A 155 2.58 -0.57 -8.61
N ASP A 156 1.90 0.27 -9.39
CA ASP A 156 2.50 1.50 -9.90
C ASP A 156 2.74 2.45 -8.74
N VAL A 157 4.00 2.87 -8.53
CA VAL A 157 4.39 3.66 -7.35
C VAL A 157 3.73 5.05 -7.37
N ASP A 158 3.60 5.68 -8.54
CA ASP A 158 2.97 6.99 -8.66
C ASP A 158 1.46 6.90 -8.37
N TRP A 159 0.81 5.83 -8.86
CA TRP A 159 -0.57 5.54 -8.50
C TRP A 159 -0.76 5.30 -7.01
N LEU A 160 0.10 4.47 -6.38
CA LEU A 160 0.03 4.21 -4.94
C LEU A 160 0.21 5.50 -4.13
N GLN A 161 1.19 6.34 -4.49
CA GLN A 161 1.40 7.63 -3.83
C GLN A 161 0.18 8.57 -3.99
N PHE A 162 -0.48 8.55 -5.13
CA PHE A 162 -1.71 9.28 -5.36
C PHE A 162 -2.88 8.71 -4.56
N ALA A 163 -3.09 7.40 -4.60
CA ALA A 163 -4.22 6.73 -3.94
C ALA A 163 -4.16 6.82 -2.41
N TYR A 164 -2.97 6.65 -1.84
CA TYR A 164 -2.69 6.73 -0.40
C TYR A 164 -2.29 8.14 0.08
N HIS A 165 -2.44 9.15 -0.76
CA HIS A 165 -1.99 10.50 -0.39
C HIS A 165 -2.58 10.96 0.95
N SER A 166 -1.72 11.47 1.82
CA SER A 166 -2.09 12.15 3.05
C SER A 166 -1.33 13.47 3.12
N ALA A 167 -2.06 14.56 3.36
CA ALA A 167 -1.44 15.87 3.51
C ALA A 167 -0.56 15.93 4.77
N THR A 168 0.47 16.78 4.74
CA THR A 168 1.34 17.06 5.89
C THR A 168 0.68 17.98 6.92
N TYR A 169 -0.55 18.38 6.69
CA TYR A 169 -1.27 19.37 7.51
C TYR A 169 -1.63 18.81 8.91
N SER A 170 -1.44 19.62 9.93
CA SER A 170 -1.68 19.27 11.34
C SER A 170 -3.15 19.27 11.77
N GLY A 171 -4.09 19.43 10.83
CA GLY A 171 -5.53 19.44 11.09
C GLY A 171 -6.13 18.03 11.33
N ASN A 172 -7.39 18.00 11.76
CA ASN A 172 -8.15 16.77 12.02
C ASN A 172 -8.51 15.97 10.73
N VAL A 173 -8.09 16.44 9.57
CA VAL A 173 -8.38 15.80 8.28
C VAL A 173 -7.44 14.62 8.06
N LYS A 174 -8.01 13.43 7.96
CA LYS A 174 -7.28 12.20 7.66
C LYS A 174 -7.27 11.97 6.15
N GLY A 175 -6.17 11.41 5.61
CA GLY A 175 -6.10 10.97 4.21
C GLY A 175 -7.27 10.03 3.81
N LEU A 176 -7.83 9.31 4.78
CA LEU A 176 -9.03 8.51 4.62
C LEU A 176 -10.22 9.30 4.04
N HIS A 177 -10.43 10.55 4.47
CA HIS A 177 -11.56 11.36 3.99
C HIS A 177 -11.42 11.72 2.51
N ARG A 178 -10.20 12.07 2.07
CA ARG A 178 -9.90 12.29 0.65
C ARG A 178 -10.18 11.03 -0.17
N THR A 179 -9.71 9.89 0.31
CA THR A 179 -9.96 8.60 -0.37
C THR A 179 -11.45 8.28 -0.44
N GLN A 180 -12.20 8.49 0.65
CA GLN A 180 -13.65 8.29 0.67
C GLN A 180 -14.36 9.21 -0.33
N LEU A 181 -13.93 10.47 -0.45
CA LEU A 181 -14.44 11.40 -1.43
C LEU A 181 -14.19 10.90 -2.87
N LEU A 182 -12.95 10.50 -3.20
CA LEU A 182 -12.63 9.94 -4.50
C LEU A 182 -13.46 8.68 -4.81
N VAL A 183 -13.57 7.75 -3.85
CA VAL A 183 -14.42 6.56 -3.99
C VAL A 183 -15.86 6.95 -4.29
N SER A 184 -16.41 7.94 -3.59
CA SER A 184 -17.78 8.40 -3.78
C SER A 184 -17.99 9.04 -5.14
N LEU A 185 -17.09 9.92 -5.57
CA LEU A 185 -17.16 10.59 -6.88
C LEU A 185 -17.11 9.57 -8.03
N PHE A 186 -16.14 8.65 -8.01
CA PHE A 186 -16.03 7.60 -9.02
C PHE A 186 -17.23 6.66 -8.99
N SER A 187 -17.68 6.27 -7.80
CA SER A 187 -18.82 5.36 -7.64
C SER A 187 -20.12 5.95 -8.20
N HIS A 188 -20.36 7.25 -8.01
CA HIS A 188 -21.52 7.96 -8.55
C HIS A 188 -21.55 7.96 -10.09
N LYS A 189 -20.40 7.94 -10.73
CA LYS A 189 -20.26 7.91 -12.21
C LYS A 189 -20.10 6.50 -12.77
N GLY A 190 -20.38 5.45 -11.99
CA GLY A 190 -20.34 4.06 -12.47
C GLY A 190 -18.95 3.45 -12.48
N TYR A 191 -18.02 3.99 -11.70
CA TYR A 191 -16.66 3.46 -11.59
C TYR A 191 -16.39 2.92 -10.18
N THR A 192 -15.34 2.11 -10.05
CA THR A 192 -14.77 1.65 -8.79
C THR A 192 -13.35 2.16 -8.68
N PHE A 193 -13.04 2.91 -7.62
CA PHE A 193 -11.69 3.34 -7.30
C PHE A 193 -10.98 2.26 -6.47
N SER A 194 -9.82 1.83 -6.92
CA SER A 194 -8.97 0.86 -6.23
C SER A 194 -7.63 1.48 -5.90
N HIS A 195 -7.18 1.31 -4.65
CA HIS A 195 -5.86 1.77 -4.23
C HIS A 195 -4.71 1.11 -5.01
N ASN A 196 -4.89 -0.15 -5.41
CA ASN A 196 -3.81 -0.95 -5.99
C ASN A 196 -3.85 -1.05 -7.53
N TYR A 197 -4.99 -0.74 -8.16
CA TYR A 197 -5.17 -1.07 -9.59
C TYR A 197 -5.66 0.08 -10.46
N GLY A 198 -6.04 1.21 -9.89
CA GLY A 198 -6.61 2.30 -10.65
C GLY A 198 -8.14 2.42 -10.53
N VAL A 199 -8.75 3.00 -11.53
CA VAL A 199 -10.19 3.18 -11.64
C VAL A 199 -10.73 2.17 -12.66
N LYS A 200 -11.77 1.44 -12.28
CA LYS A 200 -12.38 0.37 -13.06
C LYS A 200 -13.83 0.73 -13.40
N SER A 201 -14.25 0.48 -14.64
CA SER A 201 -15.67 0.56 -15.00
C SER A 201 -16.47 -0.54 -14.29
N LYS A 202 -17.62 -0.18 -13.70
CA LYS A 202 -18.52 -1.18 -13.10
C LYS A 202 -19.22 -2.02 -14.16
N GLU A 203 -19.42 -1.47 -15.34
CA GLU A 203 -20.09 -2.13 -16.46
C GLU A 203 -19.17 -3.10 -17.18
N SER A 204 -18.05 -2.61 -17.76
CA SER A 204 -17.12 -3.46 -18.53
C SER A 204 -16.15 -4.24 -17.67
N GLN A 205 -15.99 -3.89 -16.40
CA GLN A 205 -14.98 -4.45 -15.50
C GLN A 205 -13.52 -4.16 -15.92
N GLU A 206 -13.30 -3.29 -16.90
CA GLU A 206 -12.00 -2.88 -17.40
C GLU A 206 -11.44 -1.72 -16.62
N ILE A 207 -10.10 -1.64 -16.52
CA ILE A 207 -9.39 -0.50 -15.97
C ILE A 207 -9.45 0.65 -16.97
N VAL A 208 -10.07 1.77 -16.57
CA VAL A 208 -10.25 2.96 -17.41
C VAL A 208 -9.27 4.07 -17.06
N ALA A 209 -8.62 4.00 -15.90
CA ALA A 209 -7.52 4.88 -15.49
C ALA A 209 -6.62 4.14 -14.50
N ASN A 210 -5.31 4.11 -14.76
CA ASN A 210 -4.30 3.52 -13.88
C ASN A 210 -3.14 4.46 -13.57
N THR A 211 -3.23 5.70 -14.01
CA THR A 211 -2.32 6.79 -13.61
C THR A 211 -3.10 7.91 -12.93
N PRO A 212 -2.46 8.71 -12.07
CA PRO A 212 -3.09 9.87 -11.45
C PRO A 212 -3.71 10.82 -12.47
N GLN A 213 -3.00 11.12 -13.56
CA GLN A 213 -3.50 12.05 -14.59
C GLN A 213 -4.77 11.52 -15.27
N GLN A 214 -4.80 10.24 -15.65
CA GLN A 214 -5.99 9.64 -16.25
C GLN A 214 -7.19 9.67 -15.30
N ALA A 215 -6.98 9.46 -14.01
CA ALA A 215 -8.04 9.53 -13.01
C ALA A 215 -8.57 10.97 -12.86
N ILE A 216 -7.69 11.95 -12.88
CA ILE A 216 -8.03 13.39 -12.83
C ILE A 216 -8.83 13.77 -14.09
N ASP A 217 -8.35 13.41 -15.26
CA ASP A 217 -9.01 13.69 -16.54
C ASP A 217 -10.43 13.05 -16.60
N LEU A 218 -10.55 11.84 -16.05
CA LEU A 218 -11.84 11.17 -15.96
C LEU A 218 -12.81 11.91 -15.02
N LEU A 219 -12.36 12.43 -13.89
CA LEU A 219 -13.17 13.26 -12.99
C LEU A 219 -13.53 14.58 -13.66
N ASN A 220 -12.57 15.28 -14.26
CA ASN A 220 -12.80 16.54 -14.96
C ASN A 220 -13.86 16.40 -16.03
N LYS A 221 -13.73 15.35 -16.87
CA LYS A 221 -14.73 15.04 -17.92
C LYS A 221 -16.10 14.67 -17.34
N SER A 222 -16.11 13.92 -16.23
CA SER A 222 -17.37 13.39 -15.67
C SER A 222 -18.20 14.44 -14.94
N TYR A 223 -17.57 15.50 -14.44
CA TYR A 223 -18.20 16.52 -13.60
C TYR A 223 -18.07 17.94 -14.17
N ASP A 224 -17.50 18.10 -15.36
CA ASP A 224 -17.20 19.40 -15.97
C ASP A 224 -16.33 20.30 -15.05
N LEU A 225 -15.24 19.72 -14.57
CA LEU A 225 -14.30 20.36 -13.64
C LEU A 225 -12.97 20.65 -14.33
N ASN A 226 -12.13 21.45 -13.67
CA ASN A 226 -10.77 21.71 -14.09
C ASN A 226 -9.80 21.52 -12.90
N LEU A 227 -9.75 20.30 -12.38
CA LEU A 227 -8.88 19.93 -11.28
C LEU A 227 -7.51 19.51 -11.82
N ASP A 228 -6.48 19.82 -11.07
CA ASP A 228 -5.13 19.30 -11.22
C ASP A 228 -4.76 18.36 -10.06
N ARG A 229 -3.56 17.77 -10.11
CA ARG A 229 -3.08 16.86 -9.08
C ARG A 229 -2.99 17.51 -7.71
N ASP A 230 -2.51 18.75 -7.65
CA ASP A 230 -2.31 19.46 -6.39
C ASP A 230 -3.67 19.81 -5.77
N THR A 231 -4.61 20.30 -6.56
CA THR A 231 -5.98 20.56 -6.11
C THR A 231 -6.64 19.30 -5.57
N ILE A 232 -6.52 18.16 -6.25
CA ILE A 232 -7.08 16.89 -5.77
C ILE A 232 -6.38 16.40 -4.49
N CYS A 233 -5.08 16.63 -4.36
CA CYS A 233 -4.36 16.33 -3.13
C CYS A 233 -4.80 17.21 -1.96
N LEU A 234 -5.27 18.43 -2.25
CA LEU A 234 -5.73 19.41 -1.26
C LEU A 234 -7.24 19.40 -1.03
N LEU A 235 -8.05 18.67 -1.81
CA LEU A 235 -9.53 18.69 -1.80
C LEU A 235 -10.19 18.54 -0.43
N TYR A 236 -9.45 18.28 0.61
CA TYR A 236 -9.95 18.15 1.97
C TYR A 236 -9.16 18.96 3.00
N THR A 237 -8.28 19.86 2.56
CA THR A 237 -7.42 20.64 3.45
C THR A 237 -7.81 22.11 3.54
N SER A 238 -8.64 22.61 2.60
CA SER A 238 -9.15 23.98 2.61
C SER A 238 -10.64 24.00 2.90
N ASP A 239 -11.05 24.81 3.83
CA ASP A 239 -12.32 25.51 3.99
C ASP A 239 -13.62 24.77 4.38
N ALA A 240 -13.67 23.46 4.51
CA ALA A 240 -14.85 22.84 5.13
C ALA A 240 -14.95 23.07 6.66
N ALA A 241 -13.91 23.68 7.26
CA ALA A 241 -13.86 23.97 8.69
C ALA A 241 -14.33 25.39 9.03
N ASP A 242 -14.36 26.33 8.07
CA ASP A 242 -14.66 27.73 8.32
C ASP A 242 -16.09 28.16 7.95
N GLU A 243 -16.86 27.34 7.22
CA GLU A 243 -18.23 27.69 6.83
C GLU A 243 -19.35 27.06 7.67
N GLY A 244 -19.04 26.39 8.70
CA GLY A 244 -20.05 25.70 9.49
C GLY A 244 -20.07 26.11 10.93
N LEU A 245 -20.45 27.34 11.26
CA LEU A 245 -21.12 27.73 12.50
C LEU A 245 -21.18 29.26 12.57
N GLY A 246 -22.05 29.85 11.76
CA GLY A 246 -22.64 31.15 12.03
C GLY A 246 -24.03 30.94 12.53
#